data_0f0cc15eeaecb0f5ca9d41dc85c40c41
#
_entry.id   0f0cc15eeaecb0f5ca9d41dc85c40c41
#
_cell.length_a   1.000
_cell.length_b   1.000
_cell.length_c   1.000
_cell.angle_alpha   90.00
_cell.angle_beta   90.00
_cell.angle_gamma   90.00
#
_symmetry.space_group_name_H-M   'P 1'
#
loop_
_entity.id
_entity.type
_entity.pdbx_description
1 polymer ?
#
loop_
_entity_poly.entity_id
_entity_poly.type
_entity_poly.pdbx_seq_one_letter_code
_entity_poly.pdbx_strand_id
1 'polypeptide(L)'
;MKQLFDDKSDSYDAWYQTAAGRFVDRVEKEAVLAYLEPRPGMSVLDIGCGTGNYSLELARRGLKVTGLDISPGMLAKAAARAQVEGLPVEFVLGDAGQLPFRDNSFDGVISVSALEFMPDPGAALREVYRVLKPCGRLVVGVIGRDSSWGRFYAEKARRDPGSVFNRARLYTLDELRCAMPGRSVRARAVLFTPPDFDYRQEQAARELEAAAVNAGRSDGGFICAVSIK
;
A
#
# COMPACT_ATOMS: atom_id res chain seq x y z
N MET A 1 5.03 -21.04 11.07
CA MET A 1 5.16 -21.24 9.61
C MET A 1 5.86 -20.01 9.07
N LYS A 2 6.87 -20.13 8.19
CA LYS A 2 7.62 -18.99 7.66
C LYS A 2 6.70 -18.17 6.75
N GLN A 3 6.62 -16.86 6.97
CA GLN A 3 5.76 -15.97 6.18
C GLN A 3 6.45 -15.61 4.86
N LEU A 4 5.64 -15.23 3.85
CA LEU A 4 6.10 -14.97 2.48
C LEU A 4 7.21 -13.91 2.39
N PHE A 5 7.21 -12.94 3.30
CA PHE A 5 8.12 -11.80 3.30
C PHE A 5 9.23 -11.84 4.37
N ASP A 6 9.30 -12.87 5.23
CA ASP A 6 10.27 -12.92 6.33
C ASP A 6 11.73 -12.76 5.86
N ASP A 7 12.11 -13.35 4.71
CA ASP A 7 13.47 -13.28 4.16
C ASP A 7 13.69 -12.10 3.18
N LYS A 8 12.68 -11.30 2.92
CA LYS A 8 12.74 -10.25 1.88
C LYS A 8 12.95 -8.84 2.46
N SER A 9 12.89 -8.71 3.75
CA SER A 9 12.87 -7.41 4.43
C SER A 9 14.11 -6.52 4.15
N ASP A 10 15.33 -7.11 3.99
CA ASP A 10 16.55 -6.33 3.70
C ASP A 10 16.57 -5.80 2.26
N SER A 11 16.22 -6.65 1.31
CA SER A 11 16.19 -6.25 -0.11
C SER A 11 15.03 -5.28 -0.41
N TYR A 12 13.96 -5.33 0.39
CA TYR A 12 12.80 -4.46 0.26
C TYR A 12 13.18 -3.00 0.55
N ASP A 13 13.81 -2.73 1.69
CA ASP A 13 14.20 -1.38 2.06
C ASP A 13 15.30 -0.80 1.14
N ALA A 14 16.24 -1.63 0.68
CA ALA A 14 17.30 -1.20 -0.24
C ALA A 14 16.75 -0.69 -1.57
N TRP A 15 15.64 -1.26 -2.05
CA TRP A 15 15.01 -0.81 -3.30
C TRP A 15 14.51 0.65 -3.20
N TYR A 16 13.94 1.05 -2.08
CA TYR A 16 13.47 2.43 -1.86
C TYR A 16 14.60 3.46 -1.83
N GLN A 17 15.86 3.04 -1.69
CA GLN A 17 17.02 3.93 -1.77
C GLN A 17 17.48 4.19 -3.21
N THR A 18 16.97 3.45 -4.20
CA THR A 18 17.24 3.70 -5.62
C THR A 18 16.51 4.95 -6.14
N ALA A 19 16.92 5.51 -7.26
CA ALA A 19 16.21 6.63 -7.91
C ALA A 19 14.78 6.22 -8.30
N ALA A 20 14.62 5.02 -8.86
CA ALA A 20 13.32 4.44 -9.19
C ALA A 20 12.44 4.28 -7.94
N GLY A 21 12.97 3.64 -6.89
CA GLY A 21 12.24 3.39 -5.66
C GLY A 21 11.76 4.65 -4.97
N ARG A 22 12.59 5.70 -4.91
CA ARG A 22 12.19 7.00 -4.35
C ARG A 22 11.09 7.69 -5.16
N PHE A 23 11.15 7.60 -6.50
CA PHE A 23 10.13 8.17 -7.35
C PHE A 23 8.79 7.44 -7.18
N VAL A 24 8.81 6.11 -7.24
CA VAL A 24 7.64 5.25 -7.05
C VAL A 24 7.00 5.50 -5.69
N ASP A 25 7.78 5.44 -4.62
CA ASP A 25 7.29 5.68 -3.24
C ASP A 25 6.59 7.03 -3.11
N ARG A 26 7.14 8.08 -3.71
CA ARG A 26 6.53 9.41 -3.71
C ARG A 26 5.20 9.44 -4.46
N VAL A 27 5.15 8.92 -5.69
CA VAL A 27 3.93 8.91 -6.50
C VAL A 27 2.81 8.11 -5.82
N GLU A 28 3.15 6.97 -5.27
CA GLU A 28 2.20 6.12 -4.51
C GLU A 28 1.71 6.82 -3.23
N LYS A 29 2.61 7.38 -2.44
CA LYS A 29 2.27 8.12 -1.21
C LYS A 29 1.38 9.32 -1.50
N GLU A 30 1.68 10.11 -2.53
CA GLU A 30 0.85 11.23 -2.95
C GLU A 30 -0.58 10.77 -3.29
N ALA A 31 -0.73 9.63 -3.97
CA ALA A 31 -2.02 9.06 -4.30
C ALA A 31 -2.80 8.61 -3.06
N VAL A 32 -2.15 7.85 -2.17
CA VAL A 32 -2.76 7.33 -0.94
C VAL A 32 -3.15 8.45 0.00
N LEU A 33 -2.25 9.41 0.24
CA LEU A 33 -2.49 10.53 1.17
C LEU A 33 -3.58 11.47 0.66
N ALA A 34 -3.67 11.70 -0.67
CA ALA A 34 -4.75 12.50 -1.24
C ALA A 34 -6.14 11.87 -1.04
N TYR A 35 -6.22 10.54 -0.96
CA TYR A 35 -7.47 9.82 -0.68
C TYR A 35 -7.75 9.66 0.81
N LEU A 36 -6.72 9.45 1.63
CA LEU A 36 -6.87 9.34 3.08
C LEU A 36 -7.28 10.69 3.70
N GLU A 37 -6.81 11.81 3.14
CA GLU A 37 -6.98 13.17 3.68
C GLU A 37 -6.56 13.23 5.16
N PRO A 38 -5.29 12.90 5.48
CA PRO A 38 -4.86 12.75 6.86
C PRO A 38 -4.89 14.08 7.60
N ARG A 39 -5.33 14.04 8.86
CA ARG A 39 -5.35 15.19 9.78
C ARG A 39 -4.67 14.76 11.10
N PRO A 40 -3.89 15.65 11.74
CA PRO A 40 -3.27 15.36 13.03
C PRO A 40 -4.29 14.84 14.04
N GLY A 41 -3.90 13.83 14.81
CA GLY A 41 -4.76 13.20 15.82
C GLY A 41 -5.69 12.09 15.32
N MET A 42 -5.87 11.92 14.00
CA MET A 42 -6.62 10.78 13.45
C MET A 42 -5.99 9.45 13.87
N SER A 43 -6.83 8.47 14.23
CA SER A 43 -6.42 7.08 14.46
C SER A 43 -6.45 6.32 13.13
N VAL A 44 -5.31 5.81 12.67
CA VAL A 44 -5.18 5.12 11.38
C VAL A 44 -4.58 3.74 11.58
N LEU A 45 -5.18 2.74 10.94
CA LEU A 45 -4.64 1.38 10.83
C LEU A 45 -3.97 1.21 9.47
N ASP A 46 -2.72 0.73 9.47
CA ASP A 46 -1.94 0.37 8.28
C ASP A 46 -1.86 -1.16 8.21
N ILE A 47 -2.56 -1.77 7.26
CA ILE A 47 -2.68 -3.23 7.12
C ILE A 47 -1.69 -3.77 6.10
N GLY A 48 -0.88 -4.76 6.52
CA GLY A 48 0.27 -5.23 5.76
C GLY A 48 1.36 -4.17 5.76
N CYS A 49 1.61 -3.57 6.94
CA CYS A 49 2.48 -2.41 7.08
C CYS A 49 3.96 -2.67 6.73
N GLY A 50 4.37 -3.94 6.62
CA GLY A 50 5.72 -4.34 6.29
C GLY A 50 6.76 -3.71 7.22
N THR A 51 7.78 -3.06 6.67
CA THR A 51 8.83 -2.36 7.42
C THR A 51 8.40 -0.96 7.89
N GLY A 52 7.11 -0.63 7.84
CA GLY A 52 6.53 0.59 8.39
C GLY A 52 6.61 1.82 7.48
N ASN A 53 6.76 1.65 6.17
CA ASN A 53 6.99 2.75 5.24
C ASN A 53 5.87 3.80 5.26
N TYR A 54 4.60 3.36 5.29
CA TYR A 54 3.44 4.24 5.43
C TYR A 54 3.15 4.59 6.89
N SER A 55 3.30 3.64 7.80
CA SER A 55 3.09 3.87 9.24
C SER A 55 3.94 5.03 9.77
N LEU A 56 5.24 5.04 9.44
CA LEU A 56 6.16 6.11 9.87
C LEU A 56 5.82 7.45 9.20
N GLU A 57 5.48 7.46 7.91
CA GLU A 57 5.06 8.66 7.19
C GLU A 57 3.82 9.31 7.84
N LEU A 58 2.82 8.50 8.20
CA LEU A 58 1.62 8.98 8.88
C LEU A 58 1.91 9.48 10.31
N ALA A 59 2.79 8.79 11.04
CA ALA A 59 3.19 9.21 12.38
C ALA A 59 3.94 10.55 12.36
N ARG A 60 4.84 10.80 11.38
CA ARG A 60 5.50 12.10 11.19
C ARG A 60 4.50 13.25 10.94
N ARG A 61 3.32 12.94 10.40
CA ARG A 61 2.21 13.89 10.20
C ARG A 61 1.31 14.07 11.42
N GLY A 62 1.69 13.48 12.57
CA GLY A 62 0.96 13.61 13.83
C GLY A 62 -0.29 12.75 13.96
N LEU A 63 -0.41 11.66 13.17
CA LEU A 63 -1.49 10.70 13.32
C LEU A 63 -1.14 9.66 14.40
N LYS A 64 -2.17 9.07 15.01
CA LYS A 64 -2.06 7.92 15.90
C LYS A 64 -2.10 6.66 15.04
N VAL A 65 -0.97 6.01 14.85
CA VAL A 65 -0.82 4.92 13.88
C VAL A 65 -0.67 3.58 14.57
N THR A 66 -1.45 2.62 14.12
CA THR A 66 -1.27 1.20 14.41
C THR A 66 -0.91 0.50 13.09
N GLY A 67 0.24 -0.15 13.02
CA GLY A 67 0.66 -1.00 11.89
C GLY A 67 0.38 -2.46 12.21
N LEU A 68 -0.27 -3.18 11.31
CA LEU A 68 -0.51 -4.62 11.44
C LEU A 68 0.17 -5.35 10.28
N ASP A 69 0.91 -6.40 10.61
CA ASP A 69 1.48 -7.31 9.62
C ASP A 69 1.48 -8.75 10.13
N ILE A 70 1.50 -9.70 9.21
CA ILE A 70 1.55 -11.13 9.53
C ILE A 70 2.99 -11.63 9.74
N SER A 71 4.00 -10.85 9.31
CA SER A 71 5.42 -11.17 9.40
C SER A 71 6.06 -10.54 10.64
N PRO A 72 6.51 -11.34 11.62
CA PRO A 72 7.22 -10.80 12.76
C PRO A 72 8.57 -10.17 12.37
N GLY A 73 9.22 -10.65 11.30
CA GLY A 73 10.46 -10.07 10.77
C GLY A 73 10.27 -8.66 10.23
N MET A 74 9.17 -8.41 9.51
CA MET A 74 8.79 -7.08 9.03
C MET A 74 8.51 -6.13 10.20
N LEU A 75 7.72 -6.57 11.17
CA LEU A 75 7.36 -5.75 12.34
C LEU A 75 8.58 -5.40 13.20
N ALA A 76 9.52 -6.32 13.37
CA ALA A 76 10.76 -6.03 14.11
C ALA A 76 11.54 -4.86 13.47
N LYS A 77 11.63 -4.83 12.13
CA LYS A 77 12.27 -3.73 11.41
C LYS A 77 11.46 -2.44 11.50
N ALA A 78 10.15 -2.51 11.36
CA ALA A 78 9.27 -1.35 11.51
C ALA A 78 9.43 -0.71 12.90
N ALA A 79 9.44 -1.52 13.96
CA ALA A 79 9.64 -1.07 15.33
C ALA A 79 11.02 -0.44 15.54
N ALA A 80 12.08 -1.05 15.02
CA ALA A 80 13.43 -0.49 15.09
C ALA A 80 13.54 0.88 14.40
N ARG A 81 12.92 1.02 13.21
CA ARG A 81 12.86 2.31 12.49
C ARG A 81 12.08 3.36 13.27
N ALA A 82 10.92 3.00 13.82
CA ALA A 82 10.11 3.90 14.65
C ALA A 82 10.90 4.39 15.88
N GLN A 83 11.64 3.50 16.54
CA GLN A 83 12.48 3.81 17.68
C GLN A 83 13.61 4.79 17.33
N VAL A 84 14.31 4.56 16.22
CA VAL A 84 15.38 5.44 15.73
C VAL A 84 14.86 6.86 15.46
N GLU A 85 13.66 6.97 14.92
CA GLU A 85 13.03 8.25 14.60
C GLU A 85 12.24 8.86 15.78
N GLY A 86 12.09 8.16 16.90
CA GLY A 86 11.31 8.62 18.07
C GLY A 86 9.81 8.74 17.76
N LEU A 87 9.27 7.94 16.81
CA LEU A 87 7.89 8.01 16.39
C LEU A 87 7.00 7.04 17.19
N PRO A 88 5.87 7.50 17.76
CA PRO A 88 4.96 6.68 18.54
C PRO A 88 4.03 5.85 17.60
N VAL A 89 4.52 4.72 17.11
CA VAL A 89 3.73 3.78 16.29
C VAL A 89 3.56 2.48 17.06
N GLU A 90 2.33 1.99 17.15
CA GLU A 90 2.02 0.66 17.67
C GLU A 90 2.12 -0.36 16.54
N PHE A 91 2.87 -1.46 16.74
CA PHE A 91 2.95 -2.55 15.78
C PHE A 91 2.34 -3.82 16.34
N VAL A 92 1.42 -4.44 15.59
CA VAL A 92 0.63 -5.60 16.00
C VAL A 92 0.85 -6.75 15.01
N LEU A 93 1.24 -7.91 15.52
CA LEU A 93 1.29 -9.15 14.74
C LEU A 93 -0.13 -9.70 14.59
N GLY A 94 -0.59 -9.86 13.35
CA GLY A 94 -1.96 -10.31 13.11
C GLY A 94 -2.29 -10.61 11.67
N ASP A 95 -3.41 -11.29 11.47
CA ASP A 95 -3.99 -11.59 10.17
C ASP A 95 -5.06 -10.53 9.83
N ALA A 96 -4.98 -9.97 8.63
CA ALA A 96 -5.96 -9.00 8.14
C ALA A 96 -7.39 -9.57 8.01
N GLY A 97 -7.51 -10.90 7.84
CA GLY A 97 -8.79 -11.60 7.82
C GLY A 97 -9.44 -11.76 9.18
N GLN A 98 -8.72 -11.47 10.28
CA GLN A 98 -9.23 -11.54 11.67
C GLN A 98 -8.55 -10.47 12.53
N LEU A 99 -9.01 -9.23 12.41
CA LEU A 99 -8.38 -8.09 13.07
C LEU A 99 -8.65 -8.08 14.59
N PRO A 100 -7.60 -7.95 15.44
CA PRO A 100 -7.75 -7.97 16.90
C PRO A 100 -8.23 -6.63 17.47
N PHE A 101 -9.05 -5.90 16.73
CA PHE A 101 -9.55 -4.58 17.10
C PHE A 101 -11.06 -4.58 17.23
N ARG A 102 -11.58 -3.66 18.05
CA ARG A 102 -13.02 -3.46 18.23
C ARG A 102 -13.62 -2.80 16.97
N ASP A 103 -14.91 -2.94 16.79
CA ASP A 103 -15.67 -2.23 15.78
C ASP A 103 -15.48 -0.71 15.93
N ASN A 104 -15.47 0.00 14.81
CA ASN A 104 -15.44 1.47 14.78
C ASN A 104 -14.27 2.09 15.59
N SER A 105 -13.07 1.52 15.47
CA SER A 105 -11.87 1.96 16.21
C SER A 105 -11.05 3.02 15.47
N PHE A 106 -11.06 3.01 14.13
CA PHE A 106 -10.16 3.83 13.32
C PHE A 106 -10.89 4.86 12.47
N ASP A 107 -10.33 6.06 12.37
CA ASP A 107 -10.81 7.14 11.49
C ASP A 107 -10.44 6.88 10.02
N GLY A 108 -9.33 6.16 9.80
CA GLY A 108 -8.87 5.73 8.50
C GLY A 108 -8.21 4.36 8.56
N VAL A 109 -8.30 3.62 7.47
CA VAL A 109 -7.56 2.37 7.27
C VAL A 109 -6.88 2.46 5.90
N ILE A 110 -5.60 2.09 5.85
CA ILE A 110 -4.87 1.92 4.60
C ILE A 110 -4.39 0.49 4.44
N SER A 111 -4.29 0.03 3.19
CA SER A 111 -3.59 -1.20 2.82
C SER A 111 -2.89 -0.94 1.49
N VAL A 112 -1.56 -0.94 1.49
CA VAL A 112 -0.76 -0.56 0.33
C VAL A 112 0.21 -1.67 -0.03
N SER A 113 0.12 -2.16 -1.27
CA SER A 113 0.93 -3.27 -1.80
C SER A 113 0.90 -4.50 -0.90
N ALA A 114 -0.29 -4.80 -0.33
CA ALA A 114 -0.51 -5.89 0.60
C ALA A 114 -1.73 -6.74 0.23
N LEU A 115 -2.85 -6.12 -0.19
CA LEU A 115 -4.10 -6.84 -0.50
C LEU A 115 -3.91 -7.90 -1.59
N GLU A 116 -3.06 -7.66 -2.57
CA GLU A 116 -2.74 -8.58 -3.66
C GLU A 116 -2.09 -9.88 -3.21
N PHE A 117 -1.52 -9.91 -2.01
CA PHE A 117 -0.86 -11.09 -1.43
C PHE A 117 -1.71 -11.82 -0.41
N MET A 118 -2.89 -11.29 -0.06
CA MET A 118 -3.77 -11.90 0.93
C MET A 118 -4.51 -13.11 0.34
N PRO A 119 -4.57 -14.24 1.05
CA PRO A 119 -5.28 -15.43 0.58
C PRO A 119 -6.78 -15.21 0.38
N ASP A 120 -7.42 -14.45 1.28
CA ASP A 120 -8.83 -14.05 1.20
C ASP A 120 -8.94 -12.52 1.36
N PRO A 121 -8.78 -11.76 0.27
CA PRO A 121 -8.94 -10.31 0.32
C PRO A 121 -10.35 -9.87 0.69
N GLY A 122 -11.37 -10.70 0.42
CA GLY A 122 -12.75 -10.42 0.81
C GLY A 122 -12.93 -10.46 2.33
N ALA A 123 -12.35 -11.43 3.03
CA ALA A 123 -12.36 -11.48 4.50
C ALA A 123 -11.63 -10.26 5.08
N ALA A 124 -10.46 -9.91 4.55
CA ALA A 124 -9.70 -8.74 4.99
C ALA A 124 -10.53 -7.45 4.82
N LEU A 125 -11.16 -7.23 3.67
CA LEU A 125 -11.98 -6.05 3.43
C LEU A 125 -13.22 -5.98 4.33
N ARG A 126 -13.83 -7.12 4.69
CA ARG A 126 -14.95 -7.15 5.69
C ARG A 126 -14.47 -6.73 7.07
N GLU A 127 -13.34 -7.25 7.53
CA GLU A 127 -12.75 -6.90 8.82
C GLU A 127 -12.33 -5.42 8.87
N VAL A 128 -11.68 -4.94 7.82
CA VAL A 128 -11.34 -3.51 7.66
C VAL A 128 -12.59 -2.64 7.81
N TYR A 129 -13.67 -3.00 7.11
CA TYR A 129 -14.91 -2.24 7.17
C TYR A 129 -15.56 -2.28 8.55
N ARG A 130 -15.43 -3.39 9.29
CA ARG A 130 -15.89 -3.53 10.67
C ARG A 130 -15.18 -2.55 11.60
N VAL A 131 -13.84 -2.49 11.56
CA VAL A 131 -13.03 -1.68 12.47
C VAL A 131 -13.00 -0.19 12.11
N LEU A 132 -13.39 0.17 10.90
CA LEU A 132 -13.48 1.55 10.44
C LEU A 132 -14.69 2.24 11.07
N LYS A 133 -14.53 3.47 11.59
CA LYS A 133 -15.62 4.30 12.14
C LYS A 133 -16.61 4.71 11.04
N PRO A 134 -17.87 5.04 11.40
CA PRO A 134 -18.77 5.71 10.47
C PRO A 134 -18.12 6.97 9.89
N CYS A 135 -18.28 7.19 8.59
CA CYS A 135 -17.61 8.24 7.81
C CYS A 135 -16.09 8.12 7.74
N GLY A 136 -15.50 7.05 8.24
CA GLY A 136 -14.08 6.74 8.10
C GLY A 136 -13.71 6.36 6.66
N ARG A 137 -12.44 6.50 6.32
CA ARG A 137 -11.91 6.26 4.97
C ARG A 137 -11.12 4.96 4.91
N LEU A 138 -11.47 4.09 3.98
CA LEU A 138 -10.63 2.98 3.57
C LEU A 138 -9.89 3.37 2.29
N VAL A 139 -8.57 3.30 2.31
CA VAL A 139 -7.74 3.50 1.12
C VAL A 139 -6.94 2.23 0.83
N VAL A 140 -7.10 1.71 -0.38
CA VAL A 140 -6.36 0.53 -0.85
C VAL A 140 -5.55 0.92 -2.07
N GLY A 141 -4.26 0.57 -2.05
CA GLY A 141 -3.34 0.73 -3.16
C GLY A 141 -2.71 -0.60 -3.53
N VAL A 142 -2.74 -0.97 -4.80
CA VAL A 142 -2.21 -2.25 -5.31
C VAL A 142 -1.54 -2.07 -6.66
N ILE A 143 -0.77 -3.06 -7.08
CA ILE A 143 -0.12 -3.09 -8.39
C ILE A 143 -1.16 -3.24 -9.48
N GLY A 144 -1.12 -2.34 -10.48
CA GLY A 144 -2.00 -2.37 -11.64
C GLY A 144 -1.61 -3.45 -12.63
N ARG A 145 -2.51 -4.42 -12.89
CA ARG A 145 -2.26 -5.58 -13.74
C ARG A 145 -1.90 -5.21 -15.18
N ASP A 146 -2.64 -4.27 -15.77
CA ASP A 146 -2.54 -3.95 -17.21
C ASP A 146 -1.42 -2.93 -17.51
N SER A 147 -0.62 -2.57 -16.51
CA SER A 147 0.48 -1.62 -16.59
C SER A 147 1.80 -2.24 -17.07
N SER A 148 2.78 -1.39 -17.36
CA SER A 148 4.17 -1.82 -17.56
C SER A 148 4.76 -2.49 -16.33
N TRP A 149 4.43 -2.00 -15.13
CA TRP A 149 4.84 -2.60 -13.85
C TRP A 149 4.18 -3.96 -13.62
N GLY A 150 2.89 -4.10 -13.92
CA GLY A 150 2.18 -5.39 -13.82
C GLY A 150 2.82 -6.45 -14.72
N ARG A 151 3.14 -6.09 -15.98
CA ARG A 151 3.87 -6.97 -16.91
C ARG A 151 5.27 -7.32 -16.41
N PHE A 152 6.00 -6.34 -15.86
CA PHE A 152 7.32 -6.55 -15.27
C PHE A 152 7.29 -7.56 -14.12
N TYR A 153 6.36 -7.42 -13.18
CA TYR A 153 6.23 -8.35 -12.06
C TYR A 153 5.73 -9.73 -12.48
N ALA A 154 4.83 -9.83 -13.46
CA ALA A 154 4.40 -11.10 -14.03
C ALA A 154 5.55 -11.84 -14.72
N GLU A 155 6.43 -11.11 -15.45
CA GLU A 155 7.62 -11.69 -16.06
C GLU A 155 8.64 -12.16 -15.00
N LYS A 156 8.86 -11.35 -13.96
CA LYS A 156 9.72 -11.73 -12.81
C LYS A 156 9.21 -13.00 -12.12
N ALA A 157 7.89 -13.12 -11.93
CA ALA A 157 7.28 -14.32 -11.37
C ALA A 157 7.53 -15.56 -12.24
N ARG A 158 7.39 -15.46 -13.56
CA ARG A 158 7.65 -16.56 -14.50
C ARG A 158 9.10 -17.04 -14.49
N ARG A 159 10.05 -16.11 -14.31
CA ARG A 159 11.51 -16.42 -14.32
C ARG A 159 12.03 -16.97 -13.00
N ASP A 160 11.39 -16.62 -11.89
CA ASP A 160 11.82 -16.99 -10.54
C ASP A 160 10.68 -17.73 -9.80
N PRO A 161 10.75 -19.08 -9.69
CA PRO A 161 9.78 -19.85 -8.92
C PRO A 161 9.67 -19.44 -7.44
N GLY A 162 10.71 -18.83 -6.87
CA GLY A 162 10.73 -18.27 -5.50
C GLY A 162 10.18 -16.87 -5.39
N SER A 163 9.74 -16.26 -6.48
CA SER A 163 9.19 -14.91 -6.48
C SER A 163 7.88 -14.81 -5.69
N VAL A 164 7.77 -13.79 -4.83
CA VAL A 164 6.52 -13.49 -4.09
C VAL A 164 5.36 -13.22 -5.03
N PHE A 165 5.64 -12.69 -6.21
CA PHE A 165 4.64 -12.35 -7.22
C PHE A 165 3.96 -13.57 -7.85
N ASN A 166 4.47 -14.80 -7.65
CA ASN A 166 3.76 -16.04 -8.01
C ASN A 166 2.47 -16.24 -7.20
N ARG A 167 2.32 -15.54 -6.07
CA ARG A 167 1.14 -15.59 -5.20
C ARG A 167 0.33 -14.31 -5.26
N ALA A 168 0.78 -13.29 -6.01
CA ALA A 168 0.11 -12.02 -6.10
C ALA A 168 -1.11 -12.11 -7.05
N ARG A 169 -2.24 -11.61 -6.59
CA ARG A 169 -3.39 -11.32 -7.44
C ARG A 169 -3.35 -9.85 -7.85
N LEU A 170 -2.88 -9.55 -9.05
CA LEU A 170 -2.88 -8.19 -9.57
C LEU A 170 -4.30 -7.79 -10.03
N TYR A 171 -4.63 -6.51 -9.87
CA TYR A 171 -5.96 -5.97 -10.15
C TYR A 171 -5.93 -5.01 -11.33
N THR A 172 -7.04 -4.92 -12.07
CA THR A 172 -7.34 -3.73 -12.88
C THR A 172 -7.96 -2.65 -11.99
N LEU A 173 -8.01 -1.41 -12.50
CA LEU A 173 -8.65 -0.30 -11.80
C LEU A 173 -10.13 -0.59 -11.49
N ASP A 174 -10.85 -1.19 -12.44
CA ASP A 174 -12.26 -1.54 -12.26
C ASP A 174 -12.46 -2.70 -11.28
N GLU A 175 -11.61 -3.72 -11.33
CA GLU A 175 -11.66 -4.82 -10.35
C GLU A 175 -11.42 -4.31 -8.93
N LEU A 176 -10.43 -3.42 -8.72
CA LEU A 176 -10.20 -2.83 -7.42
C LEU A 176 -11.41 -2.00 -6.99
N ARG A 177 -11.93 -1.14 -7.86
CA ARG A 177 -13.11 -0.33 -7.58
C ARG A 177 -14.33 -1.16 -7.17
N CYS A 178 -14.58 -2.27 -7.87
CA CYS A 178 -15.68 -3.19 -7.57
C CYS A 178 -15.47 -3.99 -6.28
N ALA A 179 -14.22 -4.25 -5.89
CA ALA A 179 -13.90 -4.98 -4.66
C ALA A 179 -14.05 -4.12 -3.40
N MET A 180 -13.99 -2.79 -3.52
CA MET A 180 -14.06 -1.89 -2.37
C MET A 180 -15.43 -1.94 -1.70
N PRO A 181 -15.51 -2.16 -0.37
CA PRO A 181 -16.77 -2.06 0.37
C PRO A 181 -17.16 -0.59 0.58
N GLY A 182 -18.43 -0.35 0.88
CA GLY A 182 -18.91 0.96 1.29
C GLY A 182 -19.50 1.80 0.16
N ARG A 183 -19.59 3.12 0.41
CA ARG A 183 -20.21 4.08 -0.49
C ARG A 183 -19.17 5.00 -1.11
N SER A 184 -19.57 5.73 -2.16
CA SER A 184 -18.76 6.78 -2.78
C SER A 184 -17.35 6.29 -3.18
N VAL A 185 -17.27 5.09 -3.75
CA VAL A 185 -16.00 4.52 -4.19
C VAL A 185 -15.42 5.37 -5.33
N ARG A 186 -14.21 5.89 -5.12
CA ARG A 186 -13.39 6.54 -6.13
C ARG A 186 -12.11 5.76 -6.32
N ALA A 187 -11.65 5.67 -7.55
CA ALA A 187 -10.40 4.98 -7.87
C ALA A 187 -9.63 5.78 -8.93
N ARG A 188 -8.31 5.70 -8.89
CA ARG A 188 -7.42 6.29 -9.88
C ARG A 188 -6.18 5.42 -10.09
N ALA A 189 -5.59 5.55 -11.25
CA ALA A 189 -4.29 4.99 -11.57
C ALA A 189 -3.22 6.09 -11.51
N VAL A 190 -2.02 5.72 -11.08
CA VAL A 190 -0.80 6.52 -11.07
C VAL A 190 0.39 5.61 -11.39
N LEU A 191 1.57 6.17 -11.47
CA LEU A 191 2.80 5.44 -11.80
C LEU A 191 2.77 4.92 -13.25
N PHE A 192 2.69 5.86 -14.20
CA PHE A 192 2.70 5.55 -15.64
C PHE A 192 4.11 5.46 -16.21
N THR A 193 5.11 5.97 -15.48
CA THR A 193 6.53 5.86 -15.83
C THR A 193 6.94 4.38 -15.73
N PRO A 194 7.48 3.78 -16.81
CA PRO A 194 7.76 2.35 -16.84
C PRO A 194 8.97 1.94 -15.99
N PRO A 195 9.11 0.66 -15.62
CA PRO A 195 10.18 0.17 -14.74
C PRO A 195 11.60 0.41 -15.27
N ASP A 196 11.78 0.46 -16.58
CA ASP A 196 13.06 0.64 -17.29
C ASP A 196 13.37 2.11 -17.63
N PHE A 197 12.55 3.05 -17.13
CA PHE A 197 12.81 4.48 -17.30
C PHE A 197 14.09 4.91 -16.56
N ASP A 198 14.81 5.89 -17.13
CA ASP A 198 15.94 6.52 -16.42
C ASP A 198 15.43 7.53 -15.38
N TYR A 199 15.16 7.05 -14.17
CA TYR A 199 14.63 7.86 -13.08
C TYR A 199 15.57 8.95 -12.55
N ARG A 200 16.79 9.09 -13.09
CA ARG A 200 17.64 10.27 -12.88
C ARG A 200 17.08 11.48 -13.61
N GLN A 201 16.25 11.28 -14.62
CA GLN A 201 15.50 12.31 -15.33
C GLN A 201 14.16 12.59 -14.63
N GLU A 202 14.23 13.01 -13.37
CA GLU A 202 13.05 13.14 -12.51
C GLU A 202 11.98 14.08 -13.08
N GLN A 203 12.39 15.20 -13.70
CA GLN A 203 11.46 16.15 -14.30
C GLN A 203 10.65 15.51 -15.46
N ALA A 204 11.32 14.78 -16.35
CA ALA A 204 10.66 14.07 -17.44
C ALA A 204 9.69 12.99 -16.92
N ALA A 205 10.08 12.27 -15.84
CA ALA A 205 9.19 11.31 -15.19
C ALA A 205 7.91 11.98 -14.64
N ARG A 206 8.04 13.15 -13.98
CA ARG A 206 6.90 13.92 -13.46
C ARG A 206 5.97 14.44 -14.57
N GLU A 207 6.55 14.91 -15.67
CA GLU A 207 5.78 15.38 -16.85
C GLU A 207 4.98 14.24 -17.48
N LEU A 208 5.59 13.04 -17.60
CA LEU A 208 4.93 11.85 -18.09
C LEU A 208 3.76 11.44 -17.17
N GLU A 209 3.97 11.43 -15.86
CA GLU A 209 2.91 11.15 -14.87
C GLU A 209 1.76 12.15 -15.00
N ALA A 210 2.06 13.46 -15.02
CA ALA A 210 1.05 14.50 -15.10
C ALA A 210 0.25 14.39 -16.41
N ALA A 211 0.90 14.16 -17.54
CA ALA A 211 0.25 13.98 -18.83
C ALA A 211 -0.70 12.77 -18.85
N ALA A 212 -0.27 11.65 -18.27
CA ALA A 212 -1.06 10.43 -18.21
C ALA A 212 -2.28 10.57 -17.27
N VAL A 213 -2.10 11.21 -16.12
CA VAL A 213 -3.19 11.52 -15.17
C VAL A 213 -4.21 12.46 -15.84
N ASN A 214 -3.76 13.52 -16.51
CA ASN A 214 -4.64 14.47 -17.20
C ASN A 214 -5.40 13.83 -18.38
N ALA A 215 -4.80 12.83 -19.04
CA ALA A 215 -5.44 12.03 -20.07
C ALA A 215 -6.45 10.99 -19.52
N GLY A 216 -6.59 10.88 -18.19
CA GLY A 216 -7.51 9.94 -17.55
C GLY A 216 -7.14 8.46 -17.77
N ARG A 217 -5.85 8.15 -17.95
CA ARG A 217 -5.40 6.77 -18.14
C ARG A 217 -5.70 5.90 -16.92
N SER A 218 -6.01 4.62 -17.17
CA SER A 218 -6.36 3.63 -16.13
C SER A 218 -5.31 2.51 -15.97
N ASP A 219 -4.27 2.49 -16.80
CA ASP A 219 -3.24 1.46 -16.89
C ASP A 219 -1.94 1.82 -16.13
N GLY A 220 -2.06 2.54 -15.03
CA GLY A 220 -0.94 2.90 -14.17
C GLY A 220 -0.37 1.73 -13.39
N GLY A 221 0.93 1.79 -13.05
CA GLY A 221 1.66 0.78 -12.28
C GLY A 221 1.13 0.60 -10.86
N PHE A 222 0.56 1.66 -10.32
CA PHE A 222 -0.13 1.65 -9.05
C PHE A 222 -1.56 2.15 -9.24
N ILE A 223 -2.52 1.40 -8.73
CA ILE A 223 -3.93 1.77 -8.71
C ILE A 223 -4.37 1.92 -7.26
N CYS A 224 -5.06 3.02 -6.99
CA CYS A 224 -5.49 3.37 -5.65
C CYS A 224 -6.99 3.65 -5.63
N ALA A 225 -7.68 3.10 -4.63
CA ALA A 225 -9.10 3.32 -4.42
C ALA A 225 -9.39 3.78 -3.00
N VAL A 226 -10.43 4.61 -2.85
CA VAL A 226 -10.97 5.04 -1.57
C VAL A 226 -12.45 4.73 -1.50
N SER A 227 -12.91 4.28 -0.33
CA SER A 227 -14.33 4.22 0.02
C SER A 227 -14.58 4.84 1.39
N ILE A 228 -15.83 5.22 1.63
CA ILE A 228 -16.29 5.79 2.91
C ILE A 228 -17.29 4.82 3.53
N LYS A 229 -17.13 4.54 4.82
CA LYS A 229 -18.08 3.72 5.60
C LYS A 229 -19.39 4.44 5.86
#